data_43180273d5e3bfe2aec8860b3175ce20
#
_entry.id   43180273d5e3bfe2aec8860b3175ce20
#
_cell.length_a   1.000
_cell.length_b   1.000
_cell.length_c   1.000
_cell.angle_alpha   90.00
_cell.angle_beta   90.00
_cell.angle_gamma   90.00
#
_symmetry.space_group_name_H-M   'P 1'
#
loop_
_entity.id
_entity.type
_entity.pdbx_description
1 polymer ?
#
loop_
_entity_poly.entity_id
_entity_poly.type
_entity_poly.pdbx_seq_one_letter_code
_entity_poly.pdbx_strand_id
1 'polypeptide(L)'
;ELSSFLIAYYPQGDVLYAPMDSHTAERIFKQLDVSFTFPAQQREETSVPVRYYPDVDKHFLGCYYHEGIFVASYNRRLLVETVERQQTYPAHVIPELTDLIRKKGKRGAMNLFIKSAPLHLRVQMNDSTEWRMKNQWLAMDLFYNEGSLCCFNEQPYEKALENFYPNLCDTITTRINRLFPQIKTTTQVSHDEAVAYFTVCGN
;
A
#
# COMPACT_ATOMS: atom_id res chain seq x y z
N GLU A 1 -16.50 13.04 -1.25
CA GLU A 1 -15.12 12.81 -1.79
C GLU A 1 -14.22 12.39 -0.64
N LEU A 2 -13.49 11.27 -0.76
CA LEU A 2 -12.47 10.88 0.20
C LEU A 2 -11.25 11.78 -0.01
N SER A 3 -10.81 12.47 1.02
CA SER A 3 -9.63 13.35 0.94
C SER A 3 -8.31 12.57 0.97
N SER A 4 -8.31 11.41 1.61
CA SER A 4 -7.18 10.48 1.66
C SER A 4 -7.68 9.08 2.01
N PHE A 5 -6.95 8.07 1.58
CA PHE A 5 -7.21 6.68 1.94
C PHE A 5 -5.91 5.87 1.85
N LEU A 6 -5.90 4.73 2.53
CA LEU A 6 -4.85 3.73 2.44
C LEU A 6 -5.47 2.40 2.00
N ILE A 7 -4.84 1.71 1.07
CA ILE A 7 -5.17 0.32 0.76
C ILE A 7 -3.99 -0.55 1.21
N ALA A 8 -4.26 -1.49 2.10
CA ALA A 8 -3.28 -2.49 2.50
C ALA A 8 -3.54 -3.78 1.71
N TYR A 9 -2.52 -4.24 0.99
CA TYR A 9 -2.56 -5.46 0.20
C TYR A 9 -1.97 -6.62 0.99
N TYR A 10 -2.71 -7.71 1.07
CA TYR A 10 -2.30 -8.96 1.70
C TYR A 10 -2.47 -10.11 0.69
N PRO A 11 -1.78 -11.24 0.87
CA PRO A 11 -1.97 -12.41 0.00
C PRO A 11 -3.43 -12.92 -0.06
N GLN A 12 -4.22 -12.63 1.00
CA GLN A 12 -5.60 -13.09 1.15
C GLN A 12 -6.63 -12.08 0.63
N GLY A 13 -6.23 -10.85 0.29
CA GLY A 13 -7.12 -9.76 -0.15
C GLY A 13 -6.68 -8.40 0.35
N ASP A 14 -7.55 -7.41 0.18
CA ASP A 14 -7.24 -6.02 0.44
C ASP A 14 -8.07 -5.46 1.58
N VAL A 15 -7.54 -4.45 2.26
CA VAL A 15 -8.26 -3.67 3.26
C VAL A 15 -8.10 -2.19 2.94
N LEU A 16 -9.22 -1.50 2.77
CA LEU A 16 -9.28 -0.05 2.63
C LEU A 16 -9.41 0.60 4.02
N TYR A 17 -8.62 1.61 4.27
CA TYR A 17 -8.71 2.49 5.45
C TYR A 17 -8.88 3.93 4.98
N ALA A 18 -9.88 4.62 5.48
CA ALA A 18 -10.13 6.01 5.14
C ALA A 18 -10.43 6.84 6.40
N PRO A 19 -9.53 7.74 6.80
CA PRO A 19 -9.79 8.68 7.89
C PRO A 19 -10.95 9.60 7.50
N MET A 20 -11.94 9.72 8.38
CA MET A 20 -13.09 10.60 8.17
C MET A 20 -13.84 10.85 9.48
N ASP A 21 -14.70 11.84 9.46
CA ASP A 21 -15.67 12.05 10.54
C ASP A 21 -16.88 11.10 10.44
N SER A 22 -17.65 11.00 11.51
CA SER A 22 -18.82 10.16 11.59
C SER A 22 -19.91 10.50 10.58
N HIS A 23 -20.10 11.79 10.30
CA HIS A 23 -21.10 12.26 9.34
C HIS A 23 -20.75 11.81 7.91
N THR A 24 -19.48 11.89 7.54
CA THR A 24 -18.97 11.39 6.24
C THR A 24 -19.13 9.87 6.15
N ALA A 25 -18.80 9.15 7.22
CA ALA A 25 -19.00 7.70 7.27
C ALA A 25 -20.48 7.30 7.09
N GLU A 26 -21.41 7.99 7.76
CA GLU A 26 -22.85 7.77 7.57
C GLU A 26 -23.31 8.02 6.13
N ARG A 27 -22.77 9.06 5.47
CA ARG A 27 -23.08 9.31 4.06
C ARG A 27 -22.60 8.16 3.17
N ILE A 28 -21.40 7.61 3.44
CA ILE A 28 -20.89 6.44 2.70
C ILE A 28 -21.79 5.24 2.94
N PHE A 29 -22.18 4.95 4.17
CA PHE A 29 -23.11 3.85 4.45
C PHE A 29 -24.43 4.01 3.71
N LYS A 30 -25.02 5.21 3.68
CA LYS A 30 -26.24 5.48 2.91
C LYS A 30 -26.03 5.25 1.41
N GLN A 31 -24.89 5.62 0.86
CA GLN A 31 -24.56 5.37 -0.54
C GLN A 31 -24.42 3.86 -0.82
N LEU A 32 -23.76 3.13 0.08
CA LEU A 32 -23.66 1.67 -0.03
C LEU A 32 -25.03 1.00 0.07
N ASP A 33 -25.88 1.44 1.01
CA ASP A 33 -27.26 0.93 1.16
C ASP A 33 -28.09 1.08 -0.12
N VAL A 34 -27.82 2.10 -0.94
CA VAL A 34 -28.49 2.31 -2.23
C VAL A 34 -27.79 1.57 -3.38
N SER A 35 -26.47 1.38 -3.28
CA SER A 35 -25.67 0.78 -4.36
C SER A 35 -25.78 -0.75 -4.43
N PHE A 36 -26.01 -1.38 -3.29
CA PHE A 36 -26.14 -2.84 -3.21
C PHE A 36 -27.61 -3.26 -3.36
N THR A 37 -27.85 -4.32 -4.14
CA THR A 37 -29.20 -4.84 -4.40
C THR A 37 -29.87 -5.42 -3.14
N PHE A 38 -29.06 -5.96 -2.23
CA PHE A 38 -29.54 -6.56 -1.00
C PHE A 38 -29.15 -5.69 0.21
N PRO A 39 -30.01 -5.61 1.23
CA PRO A 39 -29.71 -4.84 2.42
C PRO A 39 -28.50 -5.43 3.16
N ALA A 40 -27.74 -4.55 3.81
CA ALA A 40 -26.63 -4.96 4.64
C ALA A 40 -27.07 -5.83 5.81
N GLN A 41 -26.31 -6.88 6.10
CA GLN A 41 -26.41 -7.63 7.33
C GLN A 41 -25.48 -7.00 8.37
N GLN A 42 -26.04 -6.56 9.47
CA GLN A 42 -25.25 -6.03 10.56
C GLN A 42 -24.85 -7.14 11.51
N ARG A 43 -23.57 -7.22 11.85
CA ARG A 43 -23.01 -8.14 12.86
C ARG A 43 -22.08 -7.36 13.78
N GLU A 44 -22.04 -7.80 15.01
CA GLU A 44 -21.08 -7.29 15.98
C GLU A 44 -19.82 -8.17 15.95
N GLU A 45 -18.69 -7.59 15.57
CA GLU A 45 -17.40 -8.25 15.57
C GLU A 45 -16.54 -7.57 16.66
N THR A 46 -16.23 -8.29 17.72
CA THR A 46 -15.45 -7.78 18.86
C THR A 46 -15.94 -6.41 19.36
N SER A 47 -17.26 -6.28 19.60
CA SER A 47 -17.94 -5.05 20.06
C SER A 47 -17.95 -3.87 19.04
N VAL A 48 -17.58 -4.11 17.79
CA VAL A 48 -17.69 -3.12 16.70
C VAL A 48 -18.80 -3.56 15.73
N PRO A 49 -19.79 -2.70 15.44
CA PRO A 49 -20.83 -3.00 14.45
C PRO A 49 -20.25 -2.99 13.04
N VAL A 50 -20.25 -4.14 12.39
CA VAL A 50 -19.80 -4.33 11.01
C VAL A 50 -21.02 -4.56 10.12
N ARG A 51 -21.08 -3.87 8.99
CA ARG A 51 -22.10 -4.07 7.94
C ARG A 51 -21.50 -4.94 6.84
N TYR A 52 -22.22 -5.97 6.45
CA TYR A 52 -21.88 -6.88 5.37
C TYR A 52 -22.89 -6.73 4.24
N TYR A 53 -22.45 -6.20 3.12
CA TYR A 53 -23.23 -6.01 1.90
C TYR A 53 -23.03 -7.21 0.99
N PRO A 54 -24.10 -8.00 0.72
CA PRO A 54 -24.01 -9.10 -0.23
C PRO A 54 -23.72 -8.57 -1.65
N ASP A 55 -22.74 -9.15 -2.31
CA ASP A 55 -22.38 -8.87 -3.70
C ASP A 55 -22.57 -10.13 -4.56
N VAL A 56 -22.36 -10.00 -5.87
CA VAL A 56 -22.42 -11.13 -6.81
C VAL A 56 -21.38 -12.20 -6.43
N ASP A 57 -21.64 -13.44 -6.83
CA ASP A 57 -20.73 -14.58 -6.62
C ASP A 57 -20.45 -14.98 -5.18
N LYS A 58 -21.39 -14.73 -4.26
CA LYS A 58 -21.29 -15.03 -2.82
C LYS A 58 -20.18 -14.26 -2.09
N HIS A 59 -19.72 -13.17 -2.67
CA HIS A 59 -18.85 -12.22 -1.99
C HIS A 59 -19.67 -11.28 -1.11
N PHE A 60 -19.01 -10.71 -0.12
CA PHE A 60 -19.58 -9.71 0.79
C PHE A 60 -18.57 -8.58 0.96
N LEU A 61 -19.00 -7.36 0.72
CA LEU A 61 -18.25 -6.21 1.19
C LEU A 61 -18.56 -6.01 2.67
N GLY A 62 -17.58 -6.26 3.52
CA GLY A 62 -17.66 -5.91 4.94
C GLY A 62 -17.10 -4.50 5.15
N CYS A 63 -17.80 -3.67 5.93
CA CYS A 63 -17.28 -2.37 6.32
C CYS A 63 -17.78 -1.91 7.68
N TYR A 64 -16.98 -1.07 8.33
CA TYR A 64 -17.30 -0.47 9.61
C TYR A 64 -16.66 0.92 9.74
N TYR A 65 -17.13 1.69 10.71
CA TYR A 65 -16.51 2.93 11.13
C TYR A 65 -16.23 2.86 12.63
N HIS A 66 -14.98 3.13 13.00
CA HIS A 66 -14.55 3.11 14.39
C HIS A 66 -13.42 4.11 14.60
N GLU A 67 -13.51 4.92 15.66
CA GLU A 67 -12.48 5.90 16.05
C GLU A 67 -11.92 6.78 14.93
N GLY A 68 -12.80 7.32 14.09
CA GLY A 68 -12.40 8.24 13.02
C GLY A 68 -11.89 7.58 11.75
N ILE A 69 -11.97 6.24 11.66
CA ILE A 69 -11.50 5.47 10.50
C ILE A 69 -12.65 4.63 9.94
N PHE A 70 -12.94 4.81 8.66
CA PHE A 70 -13.77 3.88 7.89
C PHE A 70 -12.89 2.78 7.33
N VAL A 71 -13.32 1.55 7.48
CA VAL A 71 -12.60 0.35 7.01
C VAL A 71 -13.52 -0.48 6.14
N ALA A 72 -12.99 -1.00 5.02
CA ALA A 72 -13.72 -1.89 4.14
C ALA A 72 -12.84 -3.00 3.56
N SER A 73 -13.41 -4.20 3.40
CA SER A 73 -12.74 -5.35 2.78
C SER A 73 -13.76 -6.35 2.25
N TYR A 74 -13.42 -7.01 1.14
CA TYR A 74 -14.13 -8.21 0.70
C TYR A 74 -13.68 -9.48 1.42
N ASN A 75 -12.62 -9.40 2.23
CA ASN A 75 -12.16 -10.52 3.05
C ASN A 75 -12.58 -10.33 4.50
N ARG A 76 -13.58 -11.10 4.94
CA ARG A 76 -14.11 -11.02 6.30
C ARG A 76 -13.04 -11.28 7.36
N ARG A 77 -12.13 -12.24 7.13
CA ARG A 77 -11.09 -12.57 8.11
C ARG A 77 -10.14 -11.40 8.34
N LEU A 78 -9.67 -10.76 7.26
CA LEU A 78 -8.84 -9.56 7.36
C LEU A 78 -9.57 -8.42 8.07
N LEU A 79 -10.87 -8.26 7.79
CA LEU A 79 -11.68 -7.23 8.43
C LEU A 79 -11.79 -7.45 9.94
N VAL A 80 -12.08 -8.67 10.38
CA VAL A 80 -12.16 -9.04 11.81
C VAL A 80 -10.80 -8.86 12.49
N GLU A 81 -9.72 -9.35 11.88
CA GLU A 81 -8.37 -9.14 12.41
C GLU A 81 -8.02 -7.64 12.54
N THR A 82 -8.55 -6.79 11.65
CA THR A 82 -8.36 -5.34 11.74
C THR A 82 -9.11 -4.75 12.92
N VAL A 83 -10.36 -5.17 13.14
CA VAL A 83 -11.15 -4.76 14.32
C VAL A 83 -10.42 -5.14 15.62
N GLU A 84 -9.98 -6.39 15.72
CA GLU A 84 -9.26 -6.89 16.89
C GLU A 84 -7.98 -6.09 17.16
N ARG A 85 -7.22 -5.78 16.11
CA ARG A 85 -5.98 -5.00 16.24
C ARG A 85 -6.23 -3.58 16.70
N GLN A 86 -7.25 -2.90 16.17
CA GLN A 86 -7.60 -1.54 16.60
C GLN A 86 -7.94 -1.48 18.08
N GLN A 87 -8.59 -2.53 18.62
CA GLN A 87 -8.96 -2.58 20.03
C GLN A 87 -7.81 -3.00 20.94
N THR A 88 -6.96 -3.94 20.48
CA THR A 88 -5.90 -4.53 21.30
C THR A 88 -4.63 -3.70 21.33
N TYR A 89 -4.35 -2.97 20.24
CA TYR A 89 -3.11 -2.21 20.06
C TYR A 89 -3.43 -0.75 19.72
N PRO A 90 -3.77 0.08 20.68
CA PRO A 90 -3.96 1.50 20.42
C PRO A 90 -2.66 2.07 19.83
N ALA A 91 -2.75 2.55 18.60
CA ALA A 91 -1.73 3.31 17.89
C ALA A 91 -0.29 2.74 18.00
N HIS A 92 -0.08 1.50 17.56
CA HIS A 92 1.28 1.02 17.40
C HIS A 92 1.97 1.76 16.26
N VAL A 93 2.62 2.86 16.62
CA VAL A 93 3.40 3.67 15.68
C VAL A 93 4.60 2.86 15.24
N ILE A 94 4.72 2.58 13.95
CA ILE A 94 5.95 2.07 13.35
C ILE A 94 6.80 3.31 13.01
N PRO A 95 7.86 3.64 13.77
CA PRO A 95 8.59 4.90 13.61
C PRO A 95 9.14 5.09 12.20
N GLU A 96 9.70 4.02 11.62
CA GLU A 96 10.27 4.02 10.26
C GLU A 96 9.22 4.34 9.19
N LEU A 97 8.02 3.75 9.27
CA LEU A 97 6.94 4.04 8.36
C LEU A 97 6.39 5.46 8.55
N THR A 98 6.28 5.91 9.79
CA THR A 98 5.83 7.27 10.11
C THR A 98 6.77 8.33 9.54
N ASP A 99 8.07 8.11 9.64
CA ASP A 99 9.07 9.02 9.09
C ASP A 99 9.02 9.03 7.55
N LEU A 100 8.82 7.87 6.91
CA LEU A 100 8.63 7.78 5.47
C LEU A 100 7.35 8.51 5.01
N ILE A 101 6.23 8.28 5.69
CA ILE A 101 4.97 8.98 5.41
C ILE A 101 5.14 10.50 5.55
N ARG A 102 5.82 10.94 6.61
CA ARG A 102 6.06 12.37 6.85
C ARG A 102 6.93 13.00 5.77
N LYS A 103 7.95 12.29 5.29
CA LYS A 103 8.84 12.76 4.22
C LYS A 103 8.16 12.80 2.85
N LYS A 104 7.32 11.81 2.54
CA LYS A 104 6.68 11.64 1.23
C LYS A 104 5.33 12.35 1.08
N GLY A 105 4.65 12.64 2.16
CA GLY A 105 3.22 12.95 2.25
C GLY A 105 2.63 14.11 1.41
N LYS A 106 3.36 14.74 0.47
CA LYS A 106 2.83 15.90 -0.28
C LYS A 106 3.23 16.00 -1.75
N ARG A 107 3.98 15.06 -2.32
CA ARG A 107 4.56 15.22 -3.65
C ARG A 107 3.86 14.49 -4.79
N GLY A 108 2.94 13.60 -4.52
CA GLY A 108 2.27 12.82 -5.57
C GLY A 108 0.76 12.77 -5.38
N ALA A 109 0.06 12.36 -6.42
CA ALA A 109 -1.38 12.07 -6.34
C ALA A 109 -1.65 10.86 -5.44
N MET A 110 -0.68 9.97 -5.31
CA MET A 110 -0.73 8.77 -4.48
C MET A 110 0.68 8.40 -4.00
N ASN A 111 0.77 7.86 -2.80
CA ASN A 111 2.01 7.27 -2.28
C ASN A 111 1.83 5.77 -2.10
N LEU A 112 2.85 5.00 -2.48
CA LEU A 112 2.89 3.56 -2.31
C LEU A 112 3.95 3.21 -1.27
N PHE A 113 3.55 2.47 -0.23
CA PHE A 113 4.45 1.96 0.80
C PHE A 113 4.47 0.44 0.73
N ILE A 114 5.63 -0.14 0.46
CA ILE A 114 5.80 -1.57 0.30
C ILE A 114 6.72 -2.09 1.39
N LYS A 115 6.29 -3.11 2.11
CA LYS A 115 7.19 -3.81 3.02
C LYS A 115 8.19 -4.62 2.20
N SER A 116 9.50 -4.36 2.41
CA SER A 116 10.55 -4.91 1.55
C SER A 116 10.78 -6.42 1.72
N ALA A 117 10.41 -6.98 2.88
CA ALA A 117 10.63 -8.40 3.16
C ALA A 117 10.03 -9.36 2.12
N PRO A 118 8.79 -9.15 1.61
CA PRO A 118 8.24 -9.98 0.53
C PRO A 118 8.96 -9.83 -0.80
N LEU A 119 9.61 -8.68 -1.04
CA LEU A 119 10.31 -8.41 -2.31
C LEU A 119 11.67 -9.10 -2.38
N HIS A 120 12.23 -9.54 -1.24
CA HIS A 120 13.55 -10.18 -1.17
C HIS A 120 14.62 -9.42 -1.99
N LEU A 121 14.64 -8.10 -1.89
CA LEU A 121 15.59 -7.26 -2.63
C LEU A 121 17.00 -7.48 -2.09
N ARG A 122 17.70 -8.39 -2.73
CA ARG A 122 19.09 -8.75 -2.50
C ARG A 122 19.82 -8.74 -3.82
N VAL A 123 20.99 -8.16 -3.86
CA VAL A 123 21.84 -8.12 -5.05
C VAL A 123 23.20 -8.64 -4.66
N GLN A 124 23.65 -9.69 -5.35
CA GLN A 124 25.01 -10.20 -5.18
C GLN A 124 25.97 -9.20 -5.82
N MET A 125 26.86 -8.64 -5.00
CA MET A 125 27.84 -7.66 -5.45
C MET A 125 29.13 -8.30 -5.96
N ASN A 126 29.57 -9.37 -5.29
CA ASN A 126 30.71 -10.22 -5.63
C ASN A 126 30.56 -11.57 -4.91
N ASP A 127 31.52 -12.47 -5.06
CA ASP A 127 31.44 -13.83 -4.50
C ASP A 127 31.27 -13.90 -2.99
N SER A 128 31.58 -12.81 -2.26
CA SER A 128 31.53 -12.77 -0.80
C SER A 128 30.64 -11.67 -0.22
N THR A 129 30.10 -10.76 -1.05
CA THR A 129 29.36 -9.59 -0.57
C THR A 129 27.96 -9.53 -1.20
N GLU A 130 26.94 -9.54 -0.36
CA GLU A 130 25.55 -9.36 -0.73
C GLU A 130 25.04 -8.00 -0.21
N TRP A 131 24.49 -7.20 -1.11
CA TRP A 131 23.74 -6.03 -0.72
C TRP A 131 22.31 -6.42 -0.34
N ARG A 132 21.84 -5.90 0.77
CA ARG A 132 20.46 -6.07 1.21
C ARG A 132 19.85 -4.71 1.46
N MET A 133 18.61 -4.53 1.09
CA MET A 133 17.88 -3.34 1.40
C MET A 133 17.82 -3.13 2.93
N LYS A 134 18.38 -2.03 3.42
CA LYS A 134 18.46 -1.73 4.86
C LYS A 134 17.11 -1.36 5.46
N ASN A 135 16.27 -0.70 4.69
CA ASN A 135 14.96 -0.26 5.14
C ASN A 135 13.92 -1.37 5.00
N GLN A 136 13.12 -1.55 6.03
CA GLN A 136 12.01 -2.52 6.00
C GLN A 136 10.86 -2.06 5.08
N TRP A 137 10.79 -0.79 4.73
CA TRP A 137 9.76 -0.18 3.92
C TRP A 137 10.37 0.57 2.74
N LEU A 138 9.74 0.37 1.57
CA LEU A 138 10.00 1.14 0.36
C LEU A 138 8.85 2.13 0.19
N ALA A 139 9.15 3.41 0.05
CA ALA A 139 8.16 4.44 -0.23
C ALA A 139 8.36 4.98 -1.63
N MET A 140 7.30 5.03 -2.42
CA MET A 140 7.30 5.53 -3.78
C MET A 140 6.19 6.56 -3.96
N ASP A 141 6.48 7.61 -4.71
CA ASP A 141 5.46 8.56 -5.19
C ASP A 141 4.95 8.08 -6.55
N LEU A 142 3.62 7.92 -6.68
CA LEU A 142 3.00 7.58 -7.95
C LEU A 142 2.55 8.85 -8.66
N PHE A 143 2.84 8.94 -9.94
CA PHE A 143 2.41 10.01 -10.82
C PHE A 143 2.14 9.48 -12.23
N TYR A 144 1.36 10.25 -12.98
CA TYR A 144 1.05 9.91 -14.35
C TYR A 144 1.93 10.75 -15.29
N ASN A 145 2.62 10.10 -16.18
CA ASN A 145 3.48 10.76 -17.17
C ASN A 145 3.32 10.12 -18.55
N GLU A 146 2.94 10.91 -19.53
CA GLU A 146 2.86 10.51 -20.96
C GLU A 146 2.13 9.18 -21.21
N GLY A 147 1.05 8.93 -20.50
CA GLY A 147 0.27 7.70 -20.66
C GLY A 147 0.73 6.53 -19.77
N SER A 148 1.82 6.70 -19.02
CA SER A 148 2.36 5.67 -18.12
C SER A 148 2.16 6.03 -16.68
N LEU A 149 1.83 5.04 -15.83
CA LEU A 149 1.87 5.19 -14.39
C LEU A 149 3.31 4.98 -13.91
N CYS A 150 3.88 6.00 -13.29
CA CYS A 150 5.25 5.97 -12.80
C CYS A 150 5.31 6.00 -11.28
N CYS A 151 6.26 5.26 -10.74
CA CYS A 151 6.63 5.28 -9.32
C CYS A 151 8.02 5.86 -9.18
N PHE A 152 8.17 6.80 -8.25
CA PHE A 152 9.44 7.44 -7.95
C PHE A 152 9.85 7.16 -6.51
N ASN A 153 11.10 6.76 -6.31
CA ASN A 153 11.68 6.51 -5.01
C ASN A 153 13.05 7.18 -4.88
N GLU A 154 13.32 7.75 -3.71
CA GLU A 154 14.61 8.31 -3.33
C GLU A 154 15.26 7.42 -2.28
N GLN A 155 16.53 7.09 -2.46
CA GLN A 155 17.36 6.38 -1.50
C GLN A 155 18.67 7.14 -1.27
N PRO A 156 19.30 7.04 -0.10
CA PRO A 156 20.66 7.57 0.06
C PRO A 156 21.58 6.97 -1.00
N TYR A 157 22.35 7.83 -1.65
CA TYR A 157 23.35 7.37 -2.62
C TYR A 157 24.51 6.67 -1.89
N GLU A 158 24.85 5.48 -2.33
CA GLU A 158 26.00 4.73 -1.86
C GLU A 158 26.97 4.53 -3.04
N LYS A 159 28.09 5.25 -3.06
CA LYS A 159 29.10 5.16 -4.12
C LYS A 159 29.59 3.74 -4.38
N ALA A 160 29.64 2.92 -3.32
CA ALA A 160 29.97 1.50 -3.44
C ALA A 160 28.98 0.70 -4.30
N LEU A 161 27.77 1.22 -4.49
CA LEU A 161 26.70 0.59 -5.27
C LEU A 161 26.56 1.14 -6.69
N GLU A 162 27.32 2.16 -7.08
CA GLU A 162 27.16 2.84 -8.38
C GLU A 162 27.11 1.86 -9.56
N ASN A 163 28.03 0.92 -9.60
CA ASN A 163 28.09 -0.10 -10.65
C ASN A 163 27.02 -1.19 -10.50
N PHE A 164 26.29 -1.24 -9.40
CA PHE A 164 25.26 -2.24 -9.11
C PHE A 164 23.84 -1.70 -9.24
N TYR A 165 23.66 -0.40 -9.37
CA TYR A 165 22.32 0.19 -9.57
C TYR A 165 21.58 -0.38 -10.79
N PRO A 166 22.22 -0.63 -11.96
CA PRO A 166 21.56 -1.30 -13.07
C PRO A 166 21.03 -2.69 -12.70
N ASN A 167 21.84 -3.50 -12.03
CA ASN A 167 21.41 -4.84 -11.57
C ASN A 167 20.26 -4.78 -10.55
N LEU A 168 20.27 -3.76 -9.70
CA LEU A 168 19.17 -3.50 -8.76
C LEU A 168 17.89 -3.14 -9.51
N CYS A 169 17.97 -2.29 -10.53
CA CYS A 169 16.86 -1.94 -11.40
C CYS A 169 16.28 -3.18 -12.11
N ASP A 170 17.12 -4.01 -12.69
CA ASP A 170 16.71 -5.25 -13.36
C ASP A 170 16.04 -6.22 -12.37
N THR A 171 16.56 -6.30 -11.15
CA THR A 171 15.96 -7.11 -10.08
C THR A 171 14.57 -6.58 -9.70
N ILE A 172 14.41 -5.27 -9.52
CA ILE A 172 13.13 -4.63 -9.21
C ILE A 172 12.15 -4.87 -10.35
N THR A 173 12.55 -4.59 -11.59
CA THR A 173 11.72 -4.80 -12.80
C THR A 173 11.25 -6.24 -12.89
N THR A 174 12.16 -7.20 -12.75
CA THR A 174 11.84 -8.64 -12.81
C THR A 174 10.84 -9.02 -11.71
N ARG A 175 11.00 -8.51 -10.50
CA ARG A 175 10.08 -8.81 -9.38
C ARG A 175 8.70 -8.20 -9.59
N ILE A 176 8.64 -6.95 -10.07
CA ILE A 176 7.37 -6.28 -10.37
C ILE A 176 6.65 -7.02 -11.51
N ASN A 177 7.34 -7.33 -12.60
CA ASN A 177 6.74 -8.06 -13.73
C ASN A 177 6.27 -9.47 -13.34
N ARG A 178 6.92 -10.10 -12.37
CA ARG A 178 6.45 -11.38 -11.83
C ARG A 178 5.17 -11.25 -11.01
N LEU A 179 5.03 -10.17 -10.24
CA LEU A 179 3.82 -9.89 -9.44
C LEU A 179 2.67 -9.39 -10.29
N PHE A 180 2.98 -8.65 -11.35
CA PHE A 180 2.01 -8.02 -12.26
C PHE A 180 2.37 -8.31 -13.72
N PRO A 181 2.19 -9.55 -14.21
CA PRO A 181 2.65 -9.97 -15.53
C PRO A 181 1.98 -9.24 -16.70
N GLN A 182 0.83 -8.62 -16.45
CA GLN A 182 0.09 -7.80 -17.43
C GLN A 182 0.68 -6.40 -17.63
N ILE A 183 1.59 -5.98 -16.75
CA ILE A 183 2.18 -4.63 -16.81
C ILE A 183 3.61 -4.76 -17.34
N LYS A 184 3.91 -4.05 -18.42
CA LYS A 184 5.30 -3.90 -18.87
C LYS A 184 5.94 -2.76 -18.10
N THR A 185 6.93 -3.07 -17.28
CA THR A 185 7.64 -2.06 -16.49
C THR A 185 9.00 -1.74 -17.08
N THR A 186 9.37 -0.49 -16.97
CA THR A 186 10.73 0.02 -17.21
C THR A 186 11.25 0.66 -15.95
N THR A 187 12.53 0.47 -15.67
CA THR A 187 13.17 1.04 -14.49
C THR A 187 14.37 1.87 -14.92
N GLN A 188 14.47 3.07 -14.37
CA GLN A 188 15.60 3.97 -14.58
C GLN A 188 16.19 4.34 -13.22
N VAL A 189 17.51 4.50 -13.17
CA VAL A 189 18.21 5.07 -12.02
C VAL A 189 19.00 6.29 -12.47
N SER A 190 18.93 7.33 -11.67
CA SER A 190 19.83 8.49 -11.73
C SER A 190 20.27 8.81 -10.31
N HIS A 191 21.35 9.54 -10.15
CA HIS A 191 21.83 9.94 -8.84
C HIS A 191 22.55 11.28 -8.89
N ASP A 192 22.59 11.94 -7.75
CA ASP A 192 23.55 12.99 -7.42
C ASP A 192 24.52 12.49 -6.33
N GLU A 193 25.27 13.39 -5.70
CA GLU A 193 26.26 13.02 -4.67
C GLU A 193 25.62 12.48 -3.37
N ALA A 194 24.35 12.75 -3.13
CA ALA A 194 23.68 12.45 -1.88
C ALA A 194 22.53 11.43 -2.02
N VAL A 195 21.87 11.40 -3.18
CA VAL A 195 20.62 10.66 -3.36
C VAL A 195 20.63 9.89 -4.69
N ALA A 196 20.22 8.64 -4.64
CA ALA A 196 19.89 7.85 -5.80
C ALA A 196 18.36 7.87 -6.03
N TYR A 197 17.96 8.12 -7.26
CA TYR A 197 16.59 8.25 -7.69
C TYR A 197 16.21 7.06 -8.57
N PHE A 198 15.18 6.34 -8.16
CA PHE A 198 14.65 5.20 -8.91
C PHE A 198 13.29 5.56 -9.47
N THR A 199 13.11 5.42 -10.77
CA THR A 199 11.83 5.59 -11.45
C THR A 199 11.42 4.29 -12.09
N VAL A 200 10.21 3.83 -11.77
CA VAL A 200 9.60 2.64 -12.36
C VAL A 200 8.33 3.07 -13.06
N CYS A 201 8.24 2.87 -14.36
CA CYS A 201 7.06 3.19 -15.15
C CYS A 201 6.45 1.90 -15.71
N GLY A 202 5.12 1.82 -15.70
CA GLY A 202 4.34 0.70 -16.23
C GLY A 202 3.27 1.18 -17.21
N ASN A 203 3.15 0.46 -18.33
CA ASN A 203 2.14 0.66 -19.37
C ASN A 203 1.16 -0.50 -19.40
#